data_e1e8bc3f26f2a9f2338200f08df03444
#
_entry.id   e1e8bc3f26f2a9f2338200f08df03444
#
_cell.length_a   1.000
_cell.length_b   1.000
_cell.length_c   1.000
_cell.angle_alpha   90.00
_cell.angle_beta   90.00
_cell.angle_gamma   90.00
#
_symmetry.space_group_name_H-M   'P 1'
#
loop_
_entity.id
_entity.type
_entity.pdbx_description
1 polymer ?
#
loop_
_entity_poly.entity_id
_entity_poly.type
_entity_poly.pdbx_seq_one_letter_code
_entity_poly.pdbx_strand_id
1 'polypeptide(L)'
;MMKTRTLCCAAGLLLLAGCRSEQPVRPKELRCENLTDPLAIDSARPHFSWKTDAGGDFRQSGYEIRVAADSTELLGEGAGLWNSGRVASGASVLVPYEGRPLASPSLAYWKVRVWDDAGRVSAWSAIRRFGVGILEPSGWTGDWIGLPGTECPLLRRRFEAADTERTHLLHVASLGYHEVYVNGRKVSDRVLAPAVSELGKRALSVTYDITSLLAEGRNEVVVWLGPGWYRRDTFRDASTDGPFVNVRLDEIAPEGPRTLLVSDTSWQGGESGYTPTPSATWRPLAFGGECVDGSRVPANLTPETLDGRTWRPVATARLSGLKISPQMCEPNVVRDTLRPRSLRRVADSVWVADMGREFNGWIELRMTGLKKGQRIAIDYSDWTNDDGSYRPQENNSNFEDLYIASGEGTEVFRNRFDHHAFQYLR
;
A
#
# COMPACT_ATOMS: atom_id res chain seq x y z
N MET A 1 85.61 -13.44 40.26
CA MET A 1 85.44 -12.12 39.63
C MET A 1 84.46 -12.27 38.50
N MET A 2 83.17 -11.98 38.76
CA MET A 2 82.10 -12.11 37.80
C MET A 2 81.56 -10.72 37.49
N LYS A 3 81.63 -10.29 36.24
CA LYS A 3 81.18 -8.99 35.79
C LYS A 3 79.72 -9.10 35.35
N THR A 4 78.89 -8.46 36.09
CA THR A 4 77.42 -8.34 35.78
C THR A 4 77.24 -7.28 34.69
N ARG A 5 76.62 -7.64 33.55
CA ARG A 5 76.18 -6.69 32.51
C ARG A 5 74.71 -6.39 32.72
N THR A 6 74.41 -5.11 32.98
CA THR A 6 73.10 -4.58 33.08
C THR A 6 72.54 -4.31 31.63
N LEU A 7 71.43 -4.91 31.27
CA LEU A 7 70.73 -4.68 29.99
C LEU A 7 69.67 -3.65 30.24
N CYS A 8 69.80 -2.46 29.66
CA CYS A 8 68.72 -1.47 29.61
C CYS A 8 67.72 -1.84 28.48
N CYS A 9 66.52 -2.25 28.82
CA CYS A 9 65.38 -2.34 27.89
C CYS A 9 64.77 -0.96 27.71
N ALA A 10 64.90 -0.35 26.54
CA ALA A 10 64.12 0.81 26.11
C ALA A 10 62.79 0.33 25.55
N ALA A 11 61.69 0.60 26.27
CA ALA A 11 60.35 0.33 25.80
C ALA A 11 59.93 1.48 24.88
N GLY A 12 59.91 1.22 23.58
CA GLY A 12 59.32 2.12 22.58
C GLY A 12 57.80 2.04 22.62
N LEU A 13 57.13 3.11 23.05
CA LEU A 13 55.70 3.29 22.93
C LEU A 13 55.38 3.59 21.46
N LEU A 14 54.87 2.62 20.71
CA LEU A 14 54.21 2.83 19.41
C LEU A 14 52.80 3.39 19.66
N LEU A 15 52.64 4.70 19.49
CA LEU A 15 51.35 5.35 19.34
C LEU A 15 50.73 4.91 18.01
N LEU A 16 49.86 3.90 18.04
CA LEU A 16 48.96 3.59 16.95
C LEU A 16 47.91 4.70 16.89
N ALA A 17 48.16 5.73 16.08
CA ALA A 17 47.12 6.66 15.62
C ALA A 17 46.17 5.86 14.76
N GLY A 18 45.08 5.36 15.38
CA GLY A 18 43.95 4.77 14.67
C GLY A 18 43.30 5.84 13.81
N CYS A 19 43.64 5.90 12.52
CA CYS A 19 42.79 6.61 11.56
C CYS A 19 41.40 5.96 11.59
N ARG A 20 40.49 6.51 12.37
CA ARG A 20 39.08 6.30 12.11
C ARG A 20 38.85 6.84 10.70
N SER A 21 38.59 5.94 9.73
CA SER A 21 38.07 6.34 8.45
C SER A 21 36.66 6.89 8.72
N GLU A 22 36.54 8.20 8.82
CA GLU A 22 35.24 8.84 8.83
C GLU A 22 34.52 8.41 7.56
N GLN A 23 33.42 7.69 7.70
CA GLN A 23 32.55 7.35 6.57
C GLN A 23 32.13 8.69 5.94
N PRO A 24 32.26 8.83 4.60
CA PRO A 24 31.90 10.08 3.96
C PRO A 24 30.42 10.38 4.24
N VAL A 25 30.13 11.61 4.65
CA VAL A 25 28.75 12.09 4.84
C VAL A 25 27.93 11.78 3.60
N ARG A 26 26.75 11.24 3.79
CA ARG A 26 25.84 10.91 2.70
C ARG A 26 24.40 11.30 3.07
N PRO A 27 23.69 12.01 2.19
CA PRO A 27 22.26 12.23 2.39
C PRO A 27 21.48 10.91 2.41
N LYS A 28 20.53 10.80 3.36
CA LYS A 28 19.69 9.63 3.59
C LYS A 28 18.24 10.03 3.85
N GLU A 29 17.34 9.07 4.01
CA GLU A 29 15.91 9.29 4.22
C GLU A 29 15.32 10.27 3.20
N LEU A 30 15.67 10.05 1.93
CA LEU A 30 15.21 10.87 0.83
C LEU A 30 13.69 10.73 0.67
N ARG A 31 13.01 11.86 0.52
CA ARG A 31 11.55 11.93 0.34
C ARG A 31 11.18 12.88 -0.79
N CYS A 32 10.13 12.49 -1.51
CA CYS A 32 9.46 13.34 -2.49
C CYS A 32 8.04 13.59 -1.98
N GLU A 33 7.62 14.85 -1.82
CA GLU A 33 6.34 15.23 -1.19
C GLU A 33 6.11 14.55 0.18
N ASN A 34 7.16 14.46 0.98
CA ASN A 34 7.21 13.76 2.27
C ASN A 34 6.99 12.23 2.22
N LEU A 35 6.89 11.63 1.03
CA LEU A 35 6.67 10.21 0.82
C LEU A 35 7.97 9.49 0.42
N THR A 36 8.06 8.21 0.73
CA THR A 36 9.16 7.34 0.34
C THR A 36 8.84 6.66 -0.99
N ASP A 37 9.62 6.97 -2.04
CA ASP A 37 9.47 6.41 -3.39
C ASP A 37 8.02 6.39 -3.91
N PRO A 38 7.26 7.50 -3.83
CA PRO A 38 5.88 7.54 -4.28
C PRO A 38 5.80 7.25 -5.78
N LEU A 39 4.86 6.39 -6.19
CA LEU A 39 4.61 6.10 -7.61
C LEU A 39 3.62 7.07 -8.25
N ALA A 40 2.97 7.91 -7.44
CA ALA A 40 2.08 8.95 -7.91
C ALA A 40 2.01 10.08 -6.88
N ILE A 41 2.48 11.26 -7.28
CA ILE A 41 2.28 12.51 -6.54
C ILE A 41 1.30 13.39 -7.29
N ASP A 42 0.72 14.39 -6.62
CA ASP A 42 -0.31 15.27 -7.17
C ASP A 42 0.26 16.60 -7.72
N SER A 43 1.57 16.65 -7.96
CA SER A 43 2.26 17.83 -8.46
C SER A 43 3.25 17.49 -9.59
N ALA A 44 3.21 18.31 -10.66
CA ALA A 44 4.23 18.27 -11.71
C ALA A 44 5.54 19.00 -11.31
N ARG A 45 5.54 19.68 -10.15
CA ARG A 45 6.70 20.39 -9.57
C ARG A 45 6.83 20.00 -8.10
N PRO A 46 7.39 18.82 -7.81
CA PRO A 46 7.47 18.28 -6.45
C PRO A 46 8.48 19.01 -5.58
N HIS A 47 8.44 18.68 -4.29
CA HIS A 47 9.42 19.08 -3.30
C HIS A 47 10.21 17.87 -2.82
N PHE A 48 11.51 18.08 -2.58
CA PHE A 48 12.43 17.07 -2.09
C PHE A 48 12.87 17.34 -0.65
N SER A 49 13.04 16.28 0.12
CA SER A 49 13.57 16.37 1.48
C SER A 49 14.58 15.26 1.71
N TRP A 50 15.56 15.52 2.55
CA TRP A 50 16.58 14.54 2.96
C TRP A 50 17.11 14.85 4.35
N LYS A 51 17.72 13.86 4.97
CA LYS A 51 18.54 14.01 6.17
C LYS A 51 20.00 13.74 5.85
N THR A 52 20.91 14.29 6.62
CA THR A 52 22.33 13.95 6.57
C THR A 52 22.72 13.13 7.79
N ASP A 53 23.48 12.05 7.57
CA ASP A 53 24.05 11.25 8.65
C ASP A 53 25.45 11.80 8.91
N ALA A 54 25.48 12.93 9.56
CA ALA A 54 26.73 13.58 9.91
C ALA A 54 26.88 13.54 11.42
N GLY A 55 27.88 12.80 11.89
CA GLY A 55 28.37 12.92 13.25
C GLY A 55 29.14 14.24 13.40
N GLY A 56 29.06 14.88 14.55
CA GLY A 56 29.88 16.05 14.89
C GLY A 56 29.48 17.35 14.19
N ASP A 57 30.46 18.09 13.73
CA ASP A 57 30.33 19.49 13.30
C ASP A 57 29.84 19.71 11.84
N PHE A 58 29.21 18.71 11.21
CA PHE A 58 28.71 18.89 9.85
C PHE A 58 27.48 19.79 9.86
N ARG A 59 27.59 20.95 9.23
CA ARG A 59 26.48 21.86 9.00
C ARG A 59 26.33 22.10 7.51
N GLN A 60 25.18 21.74 6.95
CA GLN A 60 24.91 21.94 5.53
C GLN A 60 24.94 23.42 5.18
N SER A 61 25.72 23.78 4.16
CA SER A 61 25.80 25.13 3.57
C SER A 61 25.41 25.16 2.11
N GLY A 62 25.28 24.00 1.46
CA GLY A 62 24.85 23.90 0.08
C GLY A 62 24.33 22.51 -0.28
N TYR A 63 23.62 22.45 -1.39
CA TYR A 63 23.15 21.18 -1.98
C TYR A 63 23.21 21.22 -3.51
N GLU A 64 23.17 20.05 -4.13
CA GLU A 64 22.91 19.84 -5.56
C GLU A 64 21.96 18.66 -5.73
N ILE A 65 20.89 18.87 -6.49
CA ILE A 65 19.89 17.86 -6.84
C ILE A 65 19.99 17.58 -8.32
N ARG A 66 19.91 16.29 -8.70
CA ARG A 66 19.78 15.86 -10.10
C ARG A 66 18.55 15.00 -10.26
N VAL A 67 17.81 15.24 -11.33
CA VAL A 67 16.59 14.50 -11.69
C VAL A 67 16.70 14.04 -13.14
N ALA A 68 16.35 12.79 -13.39
CA ALA A 68 16.34 12.20 -14.74
C ALA A 68 15.13 11.28 -14.93
N ALA A 69 14.77 11.03 -16.18
CA ALA A 69 13.72 10.07 -16.54
C ALA A 69 14.19 8.62 -16.41
N ASP A 70 15.51 8.37 -16.53
CA ASP A 70 16.14 7.07 -16.39
C ASP A 70 17.18 7.11 -15.25
N SER A 71 17.19 6.08 -14.42
CA SER A 71 18.14 5.95 -13.32
C SER A 71 19.59 5.82 -13.80
N THR A 72 19.83 5.26 -14.98
CA THR A 72 21.17 5.09 -15.56
C THR A 72 21.84 6.41 -15.89
N GLU A 73 21.07 7.43 -16.28
CA GLU A 73 21.60 8.79 -16.48
C GLU A 73 22.23 9.37 -15.20
N LEU A 74 21.68 9.01 -14.04
CA LEU A 74 22.17 9.48 -12.74
C LEU A 74 23.39 8.70 -12.23
N LEU A 75 23.78 7.58 -12.84
CA LEU A 75 25.01 6.89 -12.51
C LEU A 75 26.25 7.71 -12.94
N GLY A 76 26.11 8.47 -14.01
CA GLY A 76 27.10 9.43 -14.50
C GLY A 76 26.82 10.89 -14.07
N GLU A 77 27.20 11.81 -14.96
CA GLU A 77 27.00 13.26 -14.78
C GLU A 77 25.67 13.76 -15.39
N GLY A 78 24.86 12.84 -15.95
CA GLY A 78 23.57 13.17 -16.58
C GLY A 78 22.54 13.66 -15.55
N ALA A 79 21.63 14.51 -16.04
CA ALA A 79 20.47 15.00 -15.29
C ALA A 79 19.44 15.53 -16.30
N GLY A 80 18.93 14.62 -17.16
CA GLY A 80 18.13 14.98 -18.33
C GLY A 80 16.88 15.80 -18.07
N LEU A 81 16.31 15.72 -16.85
CA LEU A 81 15.14 16.52 -16.48
C LEU A 81 15.51 17.80 -15.72
N TRP A 82 16.46 17.73 -14.79
CA TRP A 82 16.88 18.89 -14.01
C TRP A 82 18.21 18.65 -13.27
N ASN A 83 19.05 19.67 -13.28
CA ASN A 83 20.21 19.81 -12.42
C ASN A 83 20.15 21.19 -11.75
N SER A 84 20.04 21.23 -10.42
CA SER A 84 20.02 22.47 -9.66
C SER A 84 21.37 23.21 -9.71
N GLY A 85 22.47 22.54 -10.08
CA GLY A 85 23.80 23.00 -9.76
C GLY A 85 24.00 23.08 -8.24
N ARG A 86 25.12 23.66 -7.82
CA ARG A 86 25.35 23.94 -6.41
C ARG A 86 24.51 25.15 -5.96
N VAL A 87 23.56 24.90 -5.08
CA VAL A 87 22.76 25.95 -4.43
C VAL A 87 23.33 26.22 -3.04
N ALA A 88 23.65 27.49 -2.74
CA ALA A 88 24.14 27.91 -1.43
C ALA A 88 22.97 28.04 -0.44
N SER A 89 22.64 26.95 0.25
CA SER A 89 21.52 26.89 1.18
C SER A 89 21.64 25.74 2.18
N GLY A 90 21.28 26.00 3.43
CA GLY A 90 21.12 24.98 4.47
C GLY A 90 19.78 24.24 4.43
N ALA A 91 18.89 24.54 3.47
CA ALA A 91 17.58 23.89 3.35
C ALA A 91 17.74 22.40 2.96
N SER A 92 16.96 21.56 3.60
CA SER A 92 16.91 20.10 3.34
C SER A 92 15.49 19.53 3.47
N VAL A 93 14.52 20.40 3.64
CA VAL A 93 13.09 20.02 3.79
C VAL A 93 12.29 20.84 2.80
N LEU A 94 11.44 20.16 2.02
CA LEU A 94 10.55 20.74 1.01
C LEU A 94 11.27 21.66 0.02
N VAL A 95 12.46 21.23 -0.44
CA VAL A 95 13.22 21.95 -1.48
C VAL A 95 12.50 21.79 -2.81
N PRO A 96 12.13 22.90 -3.49
CA PRO A 96 11.32 22.82 -4.70
C PRO A 96 12.11 22.26 -5.89
N TYR A 97 11.42 21.50 -6.73
CA TYR A 97 11.87 21.17 -8.08
C TYR A 97 11.67 22.36 -9.00
N GLU A 98 12.74 22.90 -9.55
CA GLU A 98 12.72 24.09 -10.41
C GLU A 98 12.95 23.77 -11.90
N GLY A 99 12.94 22.47 -12.26
CA GLY A 99 13.00 22.03 -13.66
C GLY A 99 11.72 22.33 -14.45
N ARG A 100 11.63 21.86 -15.67
CA ARG A 100 10.37 21.91 -16.44
C ARG A 100 9.30 21.09 -15.72
N PRO A 101 8.00 21.48 -15.82
CA PRO A 101 6.93 20.63 -15.29
C PRO A 101 7.07 19.18 -15.80
N LEU A 102 6.97 18.23 -14.90
CA LEU A 102 7.04 16.81 -15.25
C LEU A 102 5.74 16.38 -15.95
N ALA A 103 5.84 15.40 -16.84
CA ALA A 103 4.69 14.83 -17.52
C ALA A 103 3.76 14.09 -16.52
N SER A 104 2.49 13.97 -16.89
CA SER A 104 1.45 13.29 -16.08
C SER A 104 0.69 12.28 -16.96
N PRO A 105 0.71 10.95 -16.62
CA PRO A 105 1.58 10.33 -15.63
C PRO A 105 3.03 10.18 -16.10
N SER A 106 3.98 10.08 -15.16
CA SER A 106 5.39 9.81 -15.46
C SER A 106 6.13 9.20 -14.27
N LEU A 107 7.32 8.65 -14.54
CA LEU A 107 8.26 8.18 -13.54
C LEU A 107 9.58 8.95 -13.70
N ALA A 108 10.21 9.30 -12.59
CA ALA A 108 11.50 9.98 -12.55
C ALA A 108 12.36 9.46 -11.40
N TYR A 109 13.64 9.75 -11.48
CA TYR A 109 14.65 9.36 -10.51
C TYR A 109 15.43 10.60 -10.07
N TRP A 110 15.93 10.58 -8.84
CA TRP A 110 16.69 11.69 -8.29
C TRP A 110 17.76 11.27 -7.30
N LYS A 111 18.76 12.11 -7.16
CA LYS A 111 19.82 12.04 -6.14
C LYS A 111 20.19 13.43 -5.67
N VAL A 112 20.82 13.51 -4.49
CA VAL A 112 21.28 14.76 -3.89
C VAL A 112 22.65 14.58 -3.27
N ARG A 113 23.49 15.62 -3.30
CA ARG A 113 24.70 15.76 -2.49
C ARG A 113 24.69 17.12 -1.79
N VAL A 114 25.47 17.24 -0.73
CA VAL A 114 25.49 18.42 0.12
C VAL A 114 26.91 18.90 0.38
N TRP A 115 27.06 20.18 0.69
CA TRP A 115 28.30 20.78 1.15
C TRP A 115 28.16 21.27 2.58
N ASP A 116 29.25 21.23 3.35
CA ASP A 116 29.32 21.85 4.66
C ASP A 116 29.89 23.27 4.63
N ASP A 117 29.93 23.94 5.79
CA ASP A 117 30.47 25.30 5.97
C ASP A 117 31.98 25.38 5.65
N ALA A 118 32.70 24.27 5.72
CA ALA A 118 34.11 24.19 5.32
C ALA A 118 34.31 23.96 3.81
N GLY A 119 33.20 23.85 3.04
CA GLY A 119 33.21 23.59 1.60
C GLY A 119 33.46 22.14 1.21
N ARG A 120 33.47 21.20 2.17
CA ARG A 120 33.63 19.77 1.91
C ARG A 120 32.32 19.23 1.32
N VAL A 121 32.43 18.44 0.24
CA VAL A 121 31.29 17.81 -0.42
C VAL A 121 31.05 16.40 0.08
N SER A 122 29.79 16.03 0.29
CA SER A 122 29.38 14.67 0.60
C SER A 122 29.48 13.73 -0.61
N ALA A 123 29.42 12.42 -0.38
CA ALA A 123 29.05 11.49 -1.44
C ALA A 123 27.59 11.77 -1.90
N TRP A 124 27.29 11.36 -3.15
CA TRP A 124 25.90 11.34 -3.61
C TRP A 124 25.04 10.40 -2.76
N SER A 125 23.79 10.76 -2.54
CA SER A 125 22.80 9.86 -1.98
C SER A 125 22.59 8.61 -2.85
N ALA A 126 21.88 7.63 -2.33
CA ALA A 126 21.26 6.62 -3.20
C ALA A 126 20.31 7.28 -4.20
N ILE A 127 20.20 6.71 -5.40
CA ILE A 127 19.18 7.12 -6.38
C ILE A 127 17.84 6.65 -5.86
N ARG A 128 16.85 7.55 -5.86
CA ARG A 128 15.47 7.26 -5.46
C ARG A 128 14.54 7.58 -6.61
N ARG A 129 13.38 6.90 -6.66
CA ARG A 129 12.37 7.12 -7.69
C ARG A 129 11.17 7.89 -7.13
N PHE A 130 10.45 8.55 -8.02
CA PHE A 130 9.11 9.08 -7.74
C PHE A 130 8.33 9.14 -9.06
N GLY A 131 7.01 9.08 -8.97
CA GLY A 131 6.12 9.21 -10.13
C GLY A 131 5.17 10.37 -9.95
N VAL A 132 4.80 11.03 -11.04
CA VAL A 132 3.68 11.96 -11.10
C VAL A 132 2.44 11.15 -11.46
N GLY A 133 1.37 11.32 -10.71
CA GLY A 133 0.09 10.66 -10.97
C GLY A 133 -0.66 11.27 -12.16
N ILE A 134 -1.88 10.81 -12.40
CA ILE A 134 -2.79 11.40 -13.39
C ILE A 134 -3.39 12.65 -12.74
N LEU A 135 -2.92 13.83 -13.16
CA LEU A 135 -3.28 15.12 -12.55
C LEU A 135 -4.57 15.70 -13.15
N GLU A 136 -4.75 15.55 -14.45
CA GLU A 136 -5.89 16.12 -15.15
C GLU A 136 -7.08 15.13 -15.17
N PRO A 137 -8.31 15.61 -14.92
CA PRO A 137 -9.49 14.74 -14.97
C PRO A 137 -9.66 14.01 -16.30
N SER A 138 -9.28 14.66 -17.42
CA SER A 138 -9.32 14.07 -18.77
C SER A 138 -8.34 12.91 -18.96
N GLY A 139 -7.35 12.78 -18.07
CA GLY A 139 -6.43 11.64 -18.06
C GLY A 139 -7.08 10.34 -17.56
N TRP A 140 -8.16 10.44 -16.81
CA TRP A 140 -8.96 9.28 -16.38
C TRP A 140 -9.98 8.93 -17.45
N THR A 141 -9.52 8.16 -18.45
CA THR A 141 -10.31 7.82 -19.66
C THR A 141 -11.19 6.58 -19.49
N GLY A 142 -11.04 5.84 -18.40
CA GLY A 142 -11.89 4.71 -18.06
C GLY A 142 -13.23 5.11 -17.41
N ASP A 143 -14.20 4.23 -17.47
CA ASP A 143 -15.46 4.35 -16.76
C ASP A 143 -15.29 3.94 -15.28
N TRP A 144 -16.12 4.47 -14.40
CA TRP A 144 -16.35 3.86 -13.12
C TRP A 144 -17.15 2.58 -13.32
N ILE A 145 -16.61 1.45 -12.87
CA ILE A 145 -17.25 0.14 -12.99
C ILE A 145 -17.51 -0.49 -11.62
N GLY A 146 -18.62 -1.22 -11.53
CA GLY A 146 -19.00 -1.99 -10.34
C GLY A 146 -19.87 -3.19 -10.73
N LEU A 147 -20.23 -4.01 -9.75
CA LEU A 147 -21.10 -5.16 -9.98
C LEU A 147 -22.41 -4.97 -9.23
N PRO A 148 -23.54 -4.72 -9.90
CA PRO A 148 -24.82 -4.52 -9.27
C PRO A 148 -25.22 -5.69 -8.35
N GLY A 149 -25.73 -5.36 -7.15
CA GLY A 149 -26.16 -6.34 -6.17
C GLY A 149 -25.04 -7.13 -5.51
N THR A 150 -23.77 -6.69 -5.62
CA THR A 150 -22.61 -7.34 -4.99
C THR A 150 -21.74 -6.30 -4.29
N GLU A 151 -21.57 -6.44 -2.98
CA GLU A 151 -20.85 -5.46 -2.15
C GLU A 151 -19.36 -5.70 -2.09
N CYS A 152 -18.91 -6.95 -2.29
CA CYS A 152 -17.48 -7.30 -2.34
C CYS A 152 -17.14 -8.05 -3.64
N PRO A 153 -17.31 -7.45 -4.83
CA PRO A 153 -17.11 -8.15 -6.09
C PRO A 153 -15.62 -8.36 -6.40
N LEU A 154 -15.35 -9.42 -7.17
CA LEU A 154 -14.16 -9.56 -7.97
C LEU A 154 -14.45 -8.98 -9.35
N LEU A 155 -13.62 -8.05 -9.82
CA LEU A 155 -13.69 -7.49 -11.17
C LEU A 155 -12.44 -7.89 -11.93
N ARG A 156 -12.58 -8.46 -13.13
CA ARG A 156 -11.42 -8.94 -13.89
C ARG A 156 -11.38 -8.45 -15.34
N ARG A 157 -10.17 -8.36 -15.86
CA ARG A 157 -9.94 -8.08 -17.28
C ARG A 157 -8.64 -8.74 -17.74
N ARG A 158 -8.66 -9.34 -18.93
CA ARG A 158 -7.46 -9.81 -19.64
C ARG A 158 -6.95 -8.74 -20.58
N PHE A 159 -5.64 -8.65 -20.69
CA PHE A 159 -4.95 -7.71 -21.56
C PHE A 159 -3.65 -8.31 -22.10
N GLU A 160 -3.07 -7.69 -23.11
CA GLU A 160 -1.79 -8.09 -23.69
C GLU A 160 -0.70 -7.10 -23.28
N ALA A 161 0.47 -7.62 -22.91
CA ALA A 161 1.70 -6.85 -22.70
C ALA A 161 2.78 -7.38 -23.64
N ALA A 162 3.27 -6.53 -24.52
CA ALA A 162 4.27 -6.90 -25.52
C ALA A 162 5.71 -6.71 -25.04
N ASP A 163 5.93 -5.74 -24.15
CA ASP A 163 7.23 -5.39 -23.61
C ASP A 163 7.17 -5.39 -22.09
N THR A 164 7.73 -6.42 -21.45
CA THR A 164 7.76 -6.56 -20.00
C THR A 164 9.00 -5.94 -19.35
N GLU A 165 9.92 -5.40 -20.12
CA GLU A 165 11.12 -4.69 -19.64
C GLU A 165 10.82 -3.23 -19.24
N ARG A 166 9.80 -2.63 -19.88
CA ARG A 166 9.35 -1.28 -19.55
C ARG A 166 8.56 -1.25 -18.26
N THR A 167 8.57 -0.09 -17.62
CA THR A 167 7.76 0.12 -16.41
C THR A 167 6.26 0.17 -16.75
N HIS A 168 5.47 -0.60 -16.00
CA HIS A 168 4.02 -0.65 -16.13
C HIS A 168 3.37 -0.15 -14.84
N LEU A 169 2.68 0.99 -14.94
CA LEU A 169 2.00 1.61 -13.81
C LEU A 169 0.49 1.39 -13.90
N LEU A 170 -0.05 0.71 -12.92
CA LEU A 170 -1.49 0.48 -12.77
C LEU A 170 -2.06 1.50 -11.78
N HIS A 171 -2.88 2.42 -12.27
CA HIS A 171 -3.58 3.45 -11.51
C HIS A 171 -4.97 2.95 -11.16
N VAL A 172 -5.32 2.96 -9.88
CA VAL A 172 -6.60 2.45 -9.37
C VAL A 172 -7.22 3.48 -8.45
N ALA A 173 -8.35 4.05 -8.85
CA ALA A 173 -9.17 4.90 -8.00
C ALA A 173 -10.42 4.12 -7.59
N SER A 174 -10.73 4.02 -6.30
CA SER A 174 -11.93 3.31 -5.84
C SER A 174 -12.77 4.11 -4.88
N LEU A 175 -14.06 3.82 -4.91
CA LEU A 175 -15.04 4.18 -3.90
C LEU A 175 -15.30 2.92 -3.07
N GLY A 176 -14.75 2.90 -1.86
CA GLY A 176 -14.53 1.71 -1.07
C GLY A 176 -13.07 1.26 -1.12
N TYR A 177 -12.77 0.15 -0.47
CA TYR A 177 -11.43 -0.43 -0.47
C TYR A 177 -11.22 -1.34 -1.68
N HIS A 178 -9.97 -1.51 -2.07
CA HIS A 178 -9.57 -2.47 -3.09
C HIS A 178 -8.32 -3.25 -2.73
N GLU A 179 -8.23 -4.47 -3.22
CA GLU A 179 -7.02 -5.23 -3.41
C GLU A 179 -6.85 -5.52 -4.91
N VAL A 180 -5.61 -5.52 -5.39
CA VAL A 180 -5.31 -5.77 -6.80
C VAL A 180 -4.40 -6.98 -6.93
N TYR A 181 -4.68 -7.78 -7.96
CA TYR A 181 -3.90 -8.97 -8.30
C TYR A 181 -3.61 -8.96 -9.79
N VAL A 182 -2.42 -9.39 -10.15
CA VAL A 182 -2.01 -9.62 -11.55
C VAL A 182 -1.51 -11.05 -11.65
N ASN A 183 -2.08 -11.81 -12.58
CA ASN A 183 -1.75 -13.22 -12.78
C ASN A 183 -1.80 -14.05 -11.48
N GLY A 184 -2.79 -13.76 -10.63
CA GLY A 184 -3.00 -14.43 -9.34
C GLY A 184 -2.12 -13.93 -8.19
N ARG A 185 -1.18 -12.99 -8.43
CA ARG A 185 -0.28 -12.44 -7.41
C ARG A 185 -0.74 -11.07 -6.96
N LYS A 186 -0.81 -10.85 -5.63
CA LYS A 186 -1.14 -9.54 -5.06
C LYS A 186 -0.05 -8.53 -5.43
N VAL A 187 -0.45 -7.34 -5.89
CA VAL A 187 0.50 -6.35 -6.43
C VAL A 187 1.29 -5.60 -5.37
N SER A 188 0.84 -5.59 -4.11
CA SER A 188 1.53 -4.94 -3.00
C SER A 188 1.10 -5.49 -1.65
N ASP A 189 1.84 -5.13 -0.60
CA ASP A 189 1.55 -5.42 0.80
C ASP A 189 0.55 -4.44 1.44
N ARG A 190 0.07 -3.46 0.68
CA ARG A 190 -0.91 -2.48 1.14
C ARG A 190 -2.21 -3.17 1.53
N VAL A 191 -2.83 -2.65 2.57
CA VAL A 191 -4.11 -3.12 3.09
C VAL A 191 -5.05 -1.94 3.26
N LEU A 192 -6.37 -2.18 3.16
CA LEU A 192 -7.41 -1.15 3.31
C LEU A 192 -7.11 0.08 2.44
N ALA A 193 -6.70 -0.15 1.20
CA ALA A 193 -6.42 0.90 0.23
C ALA A 193 -7.68 1.26 -0.57
N PRO A 194 -7.85 2.52 -0.95
CA PRO A 194 -7.08 3.70 -0.60
C PRO A 194 -7.34 4.20 0.82
N ALA A 195 -6.59 5.20 1.27
CA ALA A 195 -6.90 5.95 2.49
C ALA A 195 -8.30 6.61 2.38
N VAL A 196 -8.89 6.93 3.52
CA VAL A 196 -10.23 7.53 3.57
C VAL A 196 -10.20 8.97 3.07
N SER A 197 -11.23 9.33 2.30
CA SER A 197 -11.49 10.70 1.82
C SER A 197 -12.98 11.02 1.93
N GLU A 198 -13.37 12.23 1.61
CA GLU A 198 -14.79 12.57 1.46
C GLU A 198 -15.30 12.04 0.12
N LEU A 199 -15.78 10.80 0.13
CA LEU A 199 -16.08 10.02 -1.08
C LEU A 199 -17.16 10.64 -1.99
N GLY A 200 -18.00 11.54 -1.47
CA GLY A 200 -18.93 12.34 -2.28
C GLY A 200 -18.26 13.44 -3.12
N LYS A 201 -16.99 13.77 -2.85
CA LYS A 201 -16.26 14.86 -3.51
C LYS A 201 -14.94 14.39 -4.13
N ARG A 202 -14.26 13.42 -3.50
CA ARG A 202 -12.92 12.97 -3.89
C ARG A 202 -12.78 11.47 -3.76
N ALA A 203 -12.32 10.82 -4.81
CA ALA A 203 -11.75 9.48 -4.78
C ALA A 203 -10.22 9.58 -4.78
N LEU A 204 -9.55 8.81 -3.93
CA LEU A 204 -8.10 8.69 -3.96
C LEU A 204 -7.70 7.57 -4.91
N SER A 205 -6.65 7.83 -5.70
CA SER A 205 -6.03 6.81 -6.54
C SER A 205 -4.72 6.31 -5.92
N VAL A 206 -4.51 5.00 -6.05
CA VAL A 206 -3.25 4.34 -5.70
C VAL A 206 -2.61 3.83 -6.98
N THR A 207 -1.32 4.05 -7.14
CA THR A 207 -0.55 3.57 -8.28
C THR A 207 0.35 2.42 -7.86
N TYR A 208 0.36 1.37 -8.67
CA TYR A 208 1.14 0.15 -8.47
C TYR A 208 2.08 -0.06 -9.64
N ASP A 209 3.33 -0.38 -9.36
CA ASP A 209 4.27 -0.88 -10.35
C ASP A 209 4.06 -2.39 -10.47
N ILE A 210 3.51 -2.82 -11.59
CA ILE A 210 3.19 -4.22 -11.85
C ILE A 210 4.16 -4.91 -12.81
N THR A 211 5.23 -4.23 -13.21
CA THR A 211 6.20 -4.70 -14.22
C THR A 211 6.67 -6.13 -13.96
N SER A 212 7.12 -6.42 -12.74
CA SER A 212 7.64 -7.74 -12.37
C SER A 212 6.58 -8.85 -12.26
N LEU A 213 5.31 -8.52 -12.42
CA LEU A 213 4.18 -9.44 -12.37
C LEU A 213 3.67 -9.83 -13.75
N LEU A 214 4.10 -9.11 -14.79
CA LEU A 214 3.67 -9.36 -16.16
C LEU A 214 4.42 -10.53 -16.79
N ALA A 215 3.72 -11.24 -17.67
CA ALA A 215 4.27 -12.15 -18.64
C ALA A 215 4.15 -11.51 -20.03
N GLU A 216 5.02 -11.89 -20.96
CA GLU A 216 4.86 -11.53 -22.35
C GLU A 216 3.56 -12.14 -22.91
N GLY A 217 2.79 -11.36 -23.64
CA GLY A 217 1.49 -11.75 -24.16
C GLY A 217 0.36 -11.57 -23.13
N ARG A 218 -0.42 -12.62 -22.94
CA ARG A 218 -1.66 -12.55 -22.15
C ARG A 218 -1.44 -12.45 -20.66
N ASN A 219 -2.08 -11.46 -20.05
CA ASN A 219 -2.11 -11.21 -18.61
C ASN A 219 -3.56 -11.03 -18.12
N GLU A 220 -3.78 -11.19 -16.84
CA GLU A 220 -5.07 -10.93 -16.21
C GLU A 220 -4.89 -10.03 -14.97
N VAL A 221 -5.67 -8.96 -14.91
CA VAL A 221 -5.82 -8.14 -13.70
C VAL A 221 -7.14 -8.45 -13.02
N VAL A 222 -7.09 -8.56 -11.69
CA VAL A 222 -8.26 -8.71 -10.82
C VAL A 222 -8.24 -7.60 -9.79
N VAL A 223 -9.35 -6.88 -9.69
CA VAL A 223 -9.60 -5.93 -8.61
C VAL A 223 -10.67 -6.51 -7.71
N TRP A 224 -10.34 -6.74 -6.46
CA TRP A 224 -11.27 -7.17 -5.44
C TRP A 224 -11.71 -5.95 -4.65
N LEU A 225 -13.00 -5.63 -4.69
CA LEU A 225 -13.55 -4.47 -4.01
C LEU A 225 -14.20 -4.85 -2.68
N GLY A 226 -14.15 -3.93 -1.72
CA GLY A 226 -14.90 -3.95 -0.49
C GLY A 226 -15.55 -2.60 -0.23
N PRO A 227 -16.68 -2.52 0.50
CA PRO A 227 -17.44 -1.29 0.67
C PRO A 227 -16.64 -0.23 1.44
N GLY A 228 -15.87 -0.62 2.47
CA GLY A 228 -15.15 0.33 3.30
C GLY A 228 -16.07 1.46 3.79
N TRP A 229 -15.65 2.69 3.59
CA TRP A 229 -16.43 3.88 3.94
C TRP A 229 -17.43 4.33 2.87
N TYR A 230 -17.49 3.65 1.71
CA TYR A 230 -18.46 3.97 0.67
C TYR A 230 -19.86 3.57 1.09
N ARG A 231 -20.81 4.45 0.81
CA ARG A 231 -22.24 4.23 1.10
C ARG A 231 -23.06 4.46 -0.14
N ARG A 232 -24.09 3.66 -0.31
CA ARG A 232 -25.05 3.76 -1.43
C ARG A 232 -25.67 5.16 -1.58
N ASP A 233 -25.94 5.84 -0.48
CA ASP A 233 -26.52 7.18 -0.46
C ASP A 233 -25.52 8.31 -0.71
N THR A 234 -24.24 7.99 -0.93
CA THR A 234 -23.20 8.98 -1.23
C THR A 234 -23.50 9.75 -2.51
N PHE A 235 -24.08 9.09 -3.50
CA PHE A 235 -24.51 9.67 -4.76
C PHE A 235 -26.01 9.44 -4.94
N ARG A 236 -26.83 10.44 -4.64
CA ARG A 236 -28.30 10.32 -4.67
C ARG A 236 -28.88 10.01 -6.05
N ASP A 237 -28.17 10.41 -7.12
CA ASP A 237 -28.57 10.17 -8.51
C ASP A 237 -27.96 8.89 -9.10
N ALA A 238 -27.13 8.20 -8.34
CA ALA A 238 -26.54 6.95 -8.81
C ALA A 238 -27.58 5.82 -8.66
N SER A 239 -28.07 5.34 -9.77
CA SER A 239 -28.81 4.07 -9.88
C SER A 239 -27.98 2.85 -9.52
N THR A 240 -26.90 3.03 -8.76
CA THR A 240 -25.78 2.10 -8.66
C THR A 240 -25.46 1.80 -7.22
N ASP A 241 -25.37 0.52 -6.96
CA ASP A 241 -25.18 -0.02 -5.61
C ASP A 241 -23.74 -0.06 -5.13
N GLY A 242 -22.69 0.47 -5.86
CA GLY A 242 -21.28 0.46 -5.46
C GLY A 242 -20.84 -0.71 -4.56
N PRO A 243 -19.57 -0.91 -4.29
CA PRO A 243 -18.43 -0.04 -4.56
C PRO A 243 -18.03 0.02 -6.03
N PHE A 244 -17.29 1.07 -6.38
CA PHE A 244 -16.85 1.32 -7.75
C PHE A 244 -15.35 1.46 -7.84
N VAL A 245 -14.83 1.19 -9.04
CA VAL A 245 -13.42 1.43 -9.37
C VAL A 245 -13.29 2.04 -10.75
N ASN A 246 -12.30 2.93 -10.90
CA ASN A 246 -11.77 3.39 -12.17
C ASN A 246 -10.31 2.95 -12.26
N VAL A 247 -9.96 2.27 -13.35
CA VAL A 247 -8.63 1.66 -13.55
C VAL A 247 -8.04 2.17 -14.85
N ARG A 248 -6.74 2.46 -14.81
CA ARG A 248 -5.93 2.74 -16.00
C ARG A 248 -4.56 2.10 -15.84
N LEU A 249 -4.10 1.37 -16.86
CA LEU A 249 -2.75 0.80 -16.95
C LEU A 249 -1.97 1.50 -18.06
N ASP A 250 -0.82 2.04 -17.70
CA ASP A 250 0.10 2.68 -18.62
C ASP A 250 1.46 1.94 -18.65
N GLU A 251 1.98 1.74 -19.84
CA GLU A 251 3.39 1.48 -20.09
C GLU A 251 4.13 2.81 -20.19
N ILE A 252 5.18 2.98 -19.40
CA ILE A 252 5.98 4.22 -19.38
C ILE A 252 7.09 4.08 -20.41
N ALA A 253 6.95 4.78 -21.52
CA ALA A 253 7.91 4.82 -22.62
C ALA A 253 8.62 6.20 -22.67
N PRO A 254 9.83 6.30 -23.29
CA PRO A 254 10.56 7.55 -23.45
C PRO A 254 9.76 8.67 -24.13
N GLU A 255 8.91 8.30 -25.08
CA GLU A 255 8.01 9.19 -25.81
C GLU A 255 6.76 9.61 -25.03
N GLY A 256 6.54 9.03 -23.88
CA GLY A 256 5.40 9.27 -22.98
C GLY A 256 4.64 7.99 -22.66
N PRO A 257 3.63 8.11 -21.77
CA PRO A 257 2.84 6.95 -21.33
C PRO A 257 1.96 6.41 -22.47
N ARG A 258 1.93 5.10 -22.65
CA ARG A 258 1.04 4.39 -23.55
C ARG A 258 0.00 3.61 -22.73
N THR A 259 -1.27 4.00 -22.83
CA THR A 259 -2.35 3.30 -22.15
C THR A 259 -2.64 1.94 -22.78
N LEU A 260 -2.55 0.88 -21.98
CA LEU A 260 -2.79 -0.50 -22.39
C LEU A 260 -4.18 -0.99 -22.01
N LEU A 261 -4.73 -0.47 -20.90
CA LEU A 261 -5.99 -0.94 -20.35
C LEU A 261 -6.68 0.20 -19.62
N VAL A 262 -8.00 0.25 -19.75
CA VAL A 262 -8.88 1.07 -18.89
C VAL A 262 -10.04 0.25 -18.39
N SER A 263 -10.72 0.73 -17.35
CA SER A 263 -11.99 0.14 -16.92
C SER A 263 -13.13 0.57 -17.85
N ASP A 264 -13.87 -0.40 -18.35
CA ASP A 264 -15.00 -0.23 -19.26
C ASP A 264 -15.96 -1.43 -19.20
N THR A 265 -16.97 -1.46 -20.06
CA THR A 265 -17.96 -2.53 -20.15
C THR A 265 -17.40 -3.90 -20.57
N SER A 266 -16.16 -3.98 -20.99
CA SER A 266 -15.50 -5.26 -21.36
C SER A 266 -14.98 -6.02 -20.15
N TRP A 267 -14.99 -5.41 -18.96
CA TRP A 267 -14.67 -6.08 -17.70
C TRP A 267 -15.81 -7.02 -17.28
N GLN A 268 -15.46 -8.01 -16.50
CA GLN A 268 -16.37 -8.99 -15.94
C GLN A 268 -16.32 -8.92 -14.41
N GLY A 269 -17.49 -9.10 -13.78
CA GLY A 269 -17.63 -9.16 -12.33
C GLY A 269 -18.12 -10.52 -11.84
N GLY A 270 -17.66 -10.94 -10.70
CA GLY A 270 -18.06 -12.18 -10.03
C GLY A 270 -18.15 -12.03 -8.51
N GLU A 271 -18.86 -12.94 -7.87
CA GLU A 271 -18.95 -12.99 -6.41
C GLU A 271 -17.62 -13.47 -5.81
N SER A 272 -17.26 -12.94 -4.65
CA SER A 272 -16.01 -13.31 -3.96
C SER A 272 -16.21 -14.27 -2.78
N GLY A 273 -17.45 -14.46 -2.34
CA GLY A 273 -17.75 -15.15 -1.07
C GLY A 273 -17.69 -14.23 0.15
N TYR A 274 -17.33 -12.97 -0.01
CA TYR A 274 -17.35 -11.94 1.04
C TYR A 274 -18.57 -11.04 0.88
N THR A 275 -19.20 -10.70 2.00
CA THR A 275 -20.25 -9.68 2.12
C THR A 275 -20.07 -8.97 3.46
N PRO A 276 -20.48 -7.71 3.63
CA PRO A 276 -20.59 -7.12 4.95
C PRO A 276 -21.58 -7.92 5.81
N THR A 277 -21.36 -8.03 7.10
CA THR A 277 -22.38 -8.54 8.02
C THR A 277 -23.56 -7.57 8.01
N PRO A 278 -24.81 -8.06 8.06
CA PRO A 278 -25.97 -7.19 8.14
C PRO A 278 -25.83 -6.32 9.39
N SER A 279 -25.69 -5.03 9.18
CA SER A 279 -25.69 -4.06 10.27
C SER A 279 -27.01 -4.17 11.01
N ALA A 280 -26.99 -4.71 12.19
CA ALA A 280 -28.17 -4.79 13.03
C ALA A 280 -28.46 -3.45 13.62
N THR A 281 -28.36 -2.29 12.98
CA THR A 281 -28.85 -1.20 13.73
C THR A 281 -28.67 0.20 13.27
N TRP A 282 -29.05 1.07 14.01
CA TRP A 282 -29.26 2.50 14.13
C TRP A 282 -28.17 3.42 13.50
N ARG A 283 -27.03 2.90 13.08
CA ARG A 283 -26.00 3.67 12.37
C ARG A 283 -25.96 3.26 10.91
N PRO A 284 -26.30 4.18 10.04
CA PRO A 284 -26.14 3.98 8.60
C PRO A 284 -24.66 3.90 8.15
N LEU A 285 -23.72 4.02 9.07
CA LEU A 285 -22.29 3.79 8.89
C LEU A 285 -21.96 2.44 9.53
N ALA A 286 -22.22 1.40 8.81
CA ALA A 286 -21.86 0.09 9.29
C ALA A 286 -20.42 -0.21 8.89
N PHE A 287 -19.49 0.10 9.76
CA PHE A 287 -18.41 -0.84 9.98
C PHE A 287 -19.04 -2.00 10.72
N GLY A 288 -19.39 -3.01 10.02
CA GLY A 288 -20.04 -4.14 10.61
C GLY A 288 -19.40 -5.38 10.12
N GLY A 289 -18.24 -5.76 10.50
CA GLY A 289 -17.65 -7.04 10.23
C GLY A 289 -17.82 -7.60 8.81
N GLU A 290 -17.26 -8.74 8.58
CA GLU A 290 -17.35 -9.46 7.30
C GLU A 290 -18.04 -10.81 7.47
N CYS A 291 -18.97 -11.12 6.57
CA CYS A 291 -19.54 -12.44 6.41
C CYS A 291 -18.84 -13.15 5.26
N VAL A 292 -18.22 -14.28 5.54
CA VAL A 292 -17.43 -15.05 4.57
C VAL A 292 -18.04 -16.42 4.37
N ASP A 293 -18.52 -16.72 3.16
CA ASP A 293 -18.92 -18.05 2.74
C ASP A 293 -17.72 -18.80 2.16
N GLY A 294 -17.11 -19.67 2.97
CA GLY A 294 -15.92 -20.43 2.61
C GLY A 294 -16.08 -21.29 1.35
N SER A 295 -17.31 -21.71 1.03
CA SER A 295 -17.58 -22.48 -0.19
C SER A 295 -17.53 -21.63 -1.48
N ARG A 296 -17.58 -20.31 -1.34
CA ARG A 296 -17.58 -19.35 -2.47
C ARG A 296 -16.26 -18.59 -2.63
N VAL A 297 -15.41 -18.59 -1.59
CA VAL A 297 -14.09 -17.93 -1.67
C VAL A 297 -13.21 -18.73 -2.64
N PRO A 298 -12.63 -18.09 -3.67
CA PRO A 298 -11.71 -18.77 -4.57
C PRO A 298 -10.45 -19.20 -3.82
N ALA A 299 -9.97 -20.42 -4.10
CA ALA A 299 -8.74 -20.94 -3.48
C ALA A 299 -7.52 -20.05 -3.76
N ASN A 300 -7.50 -19.43 -4.93
CA ASN A 300 -6.54 -18.41 -5.34
C ASN A 300 -7.18 -17.56 -6.46
N LEU A 301 -6.45 -16.55 -6.95
CA LEU A 301 -6.93 -15.65 -8.00
C LEU A 301 -6.14 -15.82 -9.31
N THR A 302 -5.65 -17.04 -9.57
CA THR A 302 -5.02 -17.33 -10.88
C THR A 302 -6.08 -17.46 -11.96
N PRO A 303 -5.72 -17.18 -13.24
CA PRO A 303 -6.65 -17.30 -14.35
C PRO A 303 -7.36 -18.65 -14.41
N GLU A 304 -6.64 -19.76 -14.15
CA GLU A 304 -7.18 -21.11 -14.19
C GLU A 304 -8.27 -21.33 -13.13
N THR A 305 -8.06 -20.85 -11.92
CA THR A 305 -9.06 -20.92 -10.85
C THR A 305 -10.28 -20.08 -11.16
N LEU A 306 -10.06 -18.91 -11.75
CA LEU A 306 -11.12 -17.96 -12.05
C LEU A 306 -11.95 -18.35 -13.26
N ASP A 307 -11.40 -19.07 -14.24
CA ASP A 307 -12.12 -19.52 -15.43
C ASP A 307 -13.26 -20.51 -15.13
N GLY A 308 -13.15 -21.24 -14.03
CA GLY A 308 -14.22 -22.14 -13.55
C GLY A 308 -15.40 -21.44 -12.86
N ARG A 309 -15.36 -20.11 -12.69
CA ARG A 309 -16.38 -19.36 -11.95
C ARG A 309 -17.39 -18.67 -12.89
N THR A 310 -18.52 -18.31 -12.32
CA THR A 310 -19.54 -17.53 -13.03
C THR A 310 -19.16 -16.04 -13.05
N TRP A 311 -19.15 -15.48 -14.24
CA TRP A 311 -18.86 -14.08 -14.48
C TRP A 311 -20.05 -13.43 -15.22
N ARG A 312 -20.30 -12.18 -14.92
CA ARG A 312 -21.33 -11.36 -15.57
C ARG A 312 -20.78 -9.99 -15.95
N PRO A 313 -21.39 -9.28 -16.89
CA PRO A 313 -20.95 -7.93 -17.24
C PRO A 313 -20.97 -7.00 -16.03
N VAL A 314 -20.00 -6.11 -15.96
CA VAL A 314 -20.00 -5.00 -15.01
C VAL A 314 -21.00 -3.92 -15.45
N ALA A 315 -21.44 -3.10 -14.51
CA ALA A 315 -22.17 -1.87 -14.82
C ALA A 315 -21.23 -0.68 -14.75
N THR A 316 -21.44 0.30 -15.62
CA THR A 316 -20.74 1.58 -15.59
C THR A 316 -21.58 2.61 -14.84
N ALA A 317 -20.89 3.54 -14.18
CA ALA A 317 -21.51 4.67 -13.50
C ALA A 317 -20.89 5.99 -13.94
N ARG A 318 -21.70 7.05 -14.03
CA ARG A 318 -21.23 8.42 -14.18
C ARG A 318 -21.33 9.12 -12.83
N LEU A 319 -20.21 9.47 -12.27
CA LEU A 319 -20.12 10.09 -10.94
C LEU A 319 -19.73 11.57 -11.14
N SER A 320 -20.74 12.38 -11.50
CA SER A 320 -20.55 13.80 -11.80
C SER A 320 -20.01 14.56 -10.58
N GLY A 321 -18.99 15.39 -10.81
CA GLY A 321 -18.39 16.22 -9.77
C GLY A 321 -17.40 15.51 -8.86
N LEU A 322 -17.19 14.21 -9.01
CA LEU A 322 -16.19 13.48 -8.24
C LEU A 322 -14.77 13.75 -8.79
N LYS A 323 -13.90 14.27 -7.95
CA LYS A 323 -12.49 14.48 -8.27
C LYS A 323 -11.68 13.24 -7.95
N ILE A 324 -10.83 12.78 -8.87
CA ILE A 324 -9.79 11.78 -8.59
C ILE A 324 -8.46 12.50 -8.32
N SER A 325 -7.74 12.09 -7.30
CA SER A 325 -6.39 12.58 -7.03
C SER A 325 -5.52 11.48 -6.41
N PRO A 326 -4.19 11.50 -6.61
CA PRO A 326 -3.29 10.56 -5.95
C PRO A 326 -3.43 10.58 -4.43
N GLN A 327 -3.23 9.43 -3.81
CA GLN A 327 -3.11 9.32 -2.36
C GLN A 327 -1.77 9.90 -1.90
N MET A 328 -1.83 11.03 -1.17
CA MET A 328 -0.66 11.77 -0.69
C MET A 328 -0.36 11.49 0.79
N CYS A 329 -0.57 10.25 1.24
CA CYS A 329 -0.18 9.78 2.56
C CYS A 329 0.43 8.38 2.46
N GLU A 330 1.19 8.02 3.48
CA GLU A 330 1.78 6.67 3.58
C GLU A 330 0.67 5.60 3.60
N PRO A 331 0.91 4.43 3.00
CA PRO A 331 -0.08 3.36 2.94
C PRO A 331 -0.24 2.66 4.30
N ASN A 332 -1.42 2.11 4.53
CA ASN A 332 -1.60 1.10 5.55
C ASN A 332 -0.90 -0.20 5.13
N VAL A 333 -0.13 -0.77 6.05
CA VAL A 333 0.52 -2.07 5.89
C VAL A 333 0.43 -2.86 7.20
N VAL A 334 0.51 -4.17 7.12
CA VAL A 334 0.63 -5.02 8.30
C VAL A 334 1.99 -4.78 8.95
N ARG A 335 2.01 -4.31 10.18
CA ARG A 335 3.25 -4.01 10.93
C ARG A 335 3.74 -5.19 11.73
N ASP A 336 2.81 -5.99 12.28
CA ASP A 336 3.10 -7.08 13.19
C ASP A 336 2.03 -8.15 13.08
N THR A 337 2.38 -9.39 13.46
CA THR A 337 1.45 -10.51 13.55
C THR A 337 1.55 -11.10 14.96
N LEU A 338 0.47 -10.93 15.71
CA LEU A 338 0.40 -11.36 17.10
C LEU A 338 -0.17 -12.77 17.22
N ARG A 339 0.29 -13.50 18.22
CA ARG A 339 -0.35 -14.75 18.67
C ARG A 339 -1.12 -14.46 19.94
N PRO A 340 -2.27 -15.11 20.17
CA PRO A 340 -3.01 -14.97 21.42
C PRO A 340 -2.14 -15.43 22.60
N ARG A 341 -2.19 -14.66 23.68
CA ARG A 341 -1.57 -15.02 24.96
C ARG A 341 -2.24 -16.25 25.57
N SER A 342 -3.56 -16.34 25.40
CA SER A 342 -4.33 -17.50 25.80
C SER A 342 -5.50 -17.77 24.87
N LEU A 343 -5.88 -19.03 24.72
CA LEU A 343 -7.09 -19.48 24.04
C LEU A 343 -7.76 -20.49 24.94
N ARG A 344 -8.98 -20.20 25.41
CA ARG A 344 -9.71 -21.03 26.36
C ARG A 344 -11.07 -21.41 25.82
N ARG A 345 -11.43 -22.67 25.97
CA ARG A 345 -12.82 -23.11 25.77
C ARG A 345 -13.61 -22.81 27.04
N VAL A 346 -14.63 -21.98 26.94
CA VAL A 346 -15.45 -21.52 28.06
C VAL A 346 -16.82 -22.18 28.11
N ALA A 347 -17.26 -22.75 26.98
CA ALA A 347 -18.46 -23.58 26.83
C ALA A 347 -18.29 -24.55 25.66
N ASP A 348 -19.25 -25.44 25.42
CA ASP A 348 -19.14 -26.51 24.38
C ASP A 348 -18.83 -25.99 22.97
N SER A 349 -19.32 -24.83 22.60
CA SER A 349 -19.10 -24.21 21.29
C SER A 349 -18.51 -22.80 21.39
N VAL A 350 -18.01 -22.38 22.58
CA VAL A 350 -17.52 -21.03 22.81
C VAL A 350 -16.07 -21.03 23.24
N TRP A 351 -15.27 -20.27 22.54
CA TRP A 351 -13.87 -20.03 22.84
C TRP A 351 -13.63 -18.56 23.10
N VAL A 352 -12.71 -18.25 24.02
CA VAL A 352 -12.26 -16.88 24.28
C VAL A 352 -10.74 -16.82 24.13
N ALA A 353 -10.28 -15.89 23.32
CA ALA A 353 -8.86 -15.59 23.17
C ALA A 353 -8.54 -14.22 23.80
N ASP A 354 -7.40 -14.16 24.48
CA ASP A 354 -6.78 -12.92 24.97
C ASP A 354 -5.50 -12.67 24.17
N MET A 355 -5.43 -11.55 23.47
CA MET A 355 -4.26 -11.14 22.69
C MET A 355 -3.16 -10.50 23.55
N GLY A 356 -3.45 -10.27 24.86
CA GLY A 356 -2.49 -9.73 25.83
C GLY A 356 -2.28 -8.22 25.77
N ARG A 357 -2.79 -7.56 24.76
CA ARG A 357 -2.84 -6.10 24.57
C ARG A 357 -3.93 -5.71 23.60
N GLU A 358 -4.44 -4.51 23.76
CA GLU A 358 -5.30 -3.88 22.75
C GLU A 358 -4.47 -3.48 21.53
N PHE A 359 -5.05 -3.65 20.36
CA PHE A 359 -4.48 -3.20 19.08
C PHE A 359 -5.58 -3.01 18.03
N ASN A 360 -5.25 -2.28 16.98
CA ASN A 360 -6.10 -2.16 15.80
C ASN A 360 -5.61 -3.10 14.69
N GLY A 361 -6.51 -3.95 14.19
CA GLY A 361 -6.15 -4.96 13.19
C GLY A 361 -7.29 -5.91 12.89
N TRP A 362 -6.96 -7.10 12.45
CA TRP A 362 -7.89 -8.19 12.16
C TRP A 362 -7.29 -9.53 12.53
N ILE A 363 -8.08 -10.58 12.42
CA ILE A 363 -7.65 -11.93 12.75
C ILE A 363 -7.45 -12.79 11.50
N GLU A 364 -6.60 -13.81 11.63
CA GLU A 364 -6.59 -14.98 10.78
C GLU A 364 -6.90 -16.19 11.66
N LEU A 365 -8.05 -16.81 11.42
CA LEU A 365 -8.52 -17.97 12.17
C LEU A 365 -8.43 -19.22 11.28
N ARG A 366 -7.62 -20.21 11.70
CA ARG A 366 -7.51 -21.51 11.03
C ARG A 366 -8.34 -22.54 11.78
N MET A 367 -9.22 -23.21 11.07
CA MET A 367 -10.22 -24.13 11.64
C MET A 367 -10.18 -25.47 10.90
N THR A 368 -10.45 -26.55 11.61
CA THR A 368 -10.52 -27.90 11.05
C THR A 368 -11.74 -28.65 11.59
N GLY A 369 -12.22 -29.63 10.85
CA GLY A 369 -13.32 -30.47 11.27
C GLY A 369 -14.68 -29.79 11.28
N LEU A 370 -14.82 -28.69 10.54
CA LEU A 370 -16.10 -28.01 10.40
C LEU A 370 -17.05 -28.79 9.47
N LYS A 371 -18.34 -28.68 9.73
CA LYS A 371 -19.37 -29.21 8.85
C LYS A 371 -19.80 -28.17 7.84
N LYS A 372 -20.13 -28.58 6.64
CA LYS A 372 -20.65 -27.68 5.59
C LYS A 372 -21.83 -26.87 6.11
N GLY A 373 -21.76 -25.56 5.94
CA GLY A 373 -22.79 -24.60 6.41
C GLY A 373 -22.71 -24.29 7.91
N GLN A 374 -21.75 -24.86 8.65
CA GLN A 374 -21.53 -24.50 10.05
C GLN A 374 -21.16 -23.04 10.14
N ARG A 375 -21.79 -22.29 11.06
CA ARG A 375 -21.56 -20.87 11.26
C ARG A 375 -20.65 -20.66 12.45
N ILE A 376 -19.62 -19.87 12.27
CA ILE A 376 -18.69 -19.42 13.30
C ILE A 376 -18.83 -17.89 13.39
N ALA A 377 -19.42 -17.43 14.50
CA ALA A 377 -19.50 -16.02 14.83
C ALA A 377 -18.24 -15.62 15.60
N ILE A 378 -17.71 -14.46 15.31
CA ILE A 378 -16.50 -13.93 15.93
C ILE A 378 -16.83 -12.54 16.43
N ASP A 379 -16.67 -12.34 17.72
CA ASP A 379 -17.04 -11.15 18.44
C ASP A 379 -15.80 -10.57 19.12
N TYR A 380 -15.69 -9.25 19.21
CA TYR A 380 -14.49 -8.52 19.62
C TYR A 380 -14.78 -7.64 20.84
N SER A 381 -13.81 -7.49 21.74
CA SER A 381 -13.93 -6.62 22.91
C SER A 381 -12.61 -6.09 23.41
N ASP A 382 -12.65 -4.91 24.02
CA ASP A 382 -11.51 -4.27 24.70
C ASP A 382 -11.42 -4.68 26.17
N TRP A 383 -12.50 -5.24 26.74
CA TRP A 383 -12.62 -5.46 28.18
C TRP A 383 -13.10 -6.86 28.57
N THR A 384 -12.87 -7.16 29.85
CA THR A 384 -13.49 -8.27 30.57
C THR A 384 -14.38 -7.71 31.68
N ASN A 385 -15.23 -8.57 32.22
CA ASN A 385 -15.90 -8.35 33.50
C ASN A 385 -14.88 -8.41 34.65
N ASP A 386 -15.29 -7.99 35.87
CA ASP A 386 -14.43 -8.03 37.05
C ASP A 386 -13.93 -9.42 37.44
N ASP A 387 -14.68 -10.47 37.05
CA ASP A 387 -14.31 -11.89 37.23
C ASP A 387 -13.38 -12.42 36.13
N GLY A 388 -12.97 -11.58 35.18
CA GLY A 388 -12.14 -11.96 34.05
C GLY A 388 -12.87 -12.68 32.92
N SER A 389 -14.20 -12.78 32.97
CA SER A 389 -15.00 -13.33 31.85
C SER A 389 -15.10 -12.31 30.71
N TYR A 390 -15.34 -12.81 29.48
CA TYR A 390 -15.51 -11.98 28.29
C TYR A 390 -16.71 -11.03 28.47
N ARG A 391 -16.50 -9.77 28.16
CA ARG A 391 -17.55 -8.74 28.16
C ARG A 391 -17.80 -8.25 26.73
N PRO A 392 -19.00 -8.46 26.17
CA PRO A 392 -19.32 -7.92 24.85
C PRO A 392 -19.24 -6.38 24.85
N GLN A 393 -18.88 -5.80 23.71
CA GLN A 393 -18.98 -4.34 23.51
C GLN A 393 -20.44 -3.94 23.29
N GLU A 394 -21.09 -3.43 24.32
CA GLU A 394 -22.53 -3.10 24.33
C GLU A 394 -22.91 -1.97 23.34
N ASN A 395 -21.97 -1.09 23.00
CA ASN A 395 -22.24 0.09 22.17
C ASN A 395 -21.90 -0.07 20.70
N ASN A 396 -21.38 -1.21 20.29
CA ASN A 396 -20.91 -1.48 18.93
C ASN A 396 -21.46 -2.80 18.44
N SER A 397 -22.75 -2.85 18.21
CA SER A 397 -23.48 -4.03 17.71
C SER A 397 -23.03 -4.52 16.31
N ASN A 398 -22.00 -3.93 15.72
CA ASN A 398 -21.54 -4.21 14.37
C ASN A 398 -20.12 -4.81 14.32
N PHE A 399 -19.60 -5.33 15.43
CA PHE A 399 -18.27 -5.91 15.49
C PHE A 399 -18.27 -7.44 15.34
N GLU A 400 -19.32 -8.03 14.79
CA GLU A 400 -19.38 -9.48 14.59
C GLU A 400 -18.92 -9.82 13.17
N ASP A 401 -17.89 -10.63 13.06
CA ASP A 401 -17.57 -11.36 11.83
C ASP A 401 -18.27 -12.71 11.84
N LEU A 402 -18.58 -13.20 10.63
CA LEU A 402 -19.24 -14.48 10.45
C LEU A 402 -18.52 -15.30 9.38
N TYR A 403 -18.15 -16.52 9.73
CA TYR A 403 -17.68 -17.50 8.77
C TYR A 403 -18.71 -18.61 8.57
N ILE A 404 -19.03 -18.93 7.32
CA ILE A 404 -19.87 -20.06 6.93
C ILE A 404 -18.96 -21.11 6.29
N ALA A 405 -18.84 -22.26 6.95
CA ALA A 405 -17.89 -23.28 6.57
C ALA A 405 -18.25 -23.98 5.24
N SER A 406 -17.23 -24.27 4.45
CA SER A 406 -17.33 -25.14 3.28
C SER A 406 -17.49 -26.62 3.66
N GLY A 407 -16.95 -27.00 4.83
CA GLY A 407 -16.89 -28.39 5.32
C GLY A 407 -15.70 -29.17 4.77
N GLU A 408 -14.71 -28.51 4.19
CA GLU A 408 -13.58 -29.14 3.51
C GLU A 408 -12.24 -28.80 4.17
N GLY A 409 -11.55 -29.80 4.66
CA GLY A 409 -10.15 -29.72 5.09
C GLY A 409 -9.87 -28.72 6.19
N THR A 410 -8.84 -27.91 6.00
CA THR A 410 -8.50 -26.75 6.83
C THR A 410 -9.06 -25.49 6.20
N GLU A 411 -9.91 -24.83 6.93
CA GLU A 411 -10.57 -23.60 6.49
C GLU A 411 -9.95 -22.39 7.18
N VAL A 412 -9.88 -21.27 6.47
CA VAL A 412 -9.26 -20.04 6.97
C VAL A 412 -10.26 -18.88 6.83
N PHE A 413 -10.61 -18.28 7.96
CA PHE A 413 -11.23 -16.97 8.00
C PHE A 413 -10.15 -15.91 8.13
N ARG A 414 -10.29 -14.82 7.40
CA ARG A 414 -9.48 -13.61 7.51
C ARG A 414 -10.28 -12.41 7.03
N ASN A 415 -10.31 -11.34 7.83
CA ASN A 415 -10.84 -10.06 7.36
C ASN A 415 -9.99 -9.52 6.20
N ARG A 416 -10.65 -8.82 5.30
CA ARG A 416 -10.02 -8.28 4.09
C ARG A 416 -10.22 -6.77 3.94
N PHE A 417 -11.44 -6.31 4.19
CA PHE A 417 -11.85 -4.93 4.01
C PHE A 417 -12.38 -4.28 5.28
N ASP A 418 -12.23 -4.96 6.41
CA ASP A 418 -12.59 -4.46 7.71
C ASP A 418 -11.45 -4.68 8.72
N HIS A 419 -11.51 -3.96 9.83
CA HIS A 419 -10.57 -4.04 10.93
C HIS A 419 -11.28 -3.67 12.24
N HIS A 420 -10.79 -4.19 13.34
CA HIS A 420 -11.35 -4.00 14.66
C HIS A 420 -10.29 -3.51 15.63
N ALA A 421 -10.70 -2.75 16.66
CA ALA A 421 -9.89 -2.47 17.83
C ALA A 421 -10.32 -3.43 18.93
N PHE A 422 -9.40 -4.22 19.47
CA PHE A 422 -9.74 -5.24 20.46
C PHE A 422 -8.51 -5.79 21.20
N GLN A 423 -8.75 -6.36 22.39
CA GLN A 423 -7.81 -7.25 23.07
C GLN A 423 -8.36 -8.68 23.14
N TYR A 424 -9.68 -8.84 23.23
CA TYR A 424 -10.34 -10.12 23.44
C TYR A 424 -11.21 -10.50 22.26
N LEU A 425 -11.29 -11.80 22.02
CA LEU A 425 -12.13 -12.43 20.98
C LEU A 425 -13.03 -13.49 21.63
N ARG A 426 -14.22 -13.61 21.11
CA ARG A 426 -15.12 -14.74 21.45
C ARG A 426 -15.63 -15.41 20.19
#